data_cb9a1c9d45155fa5f273f953f0a117dc
#
_entry.id   cb9a1c9d45155fa5f273f953f0a117dc
#
_cell.length_a   1.000
_cell.length_b   1.000
_cell.length_c   1.000
_cell.angle_alpha   90.00
_cell.angle_beta   90.00
_cell.angle_gamma   90.00
#
_symmetry.space_group_name_H-M   'P 1'
#
loop_
_entity.id
_entity.type
_entity.pdbx_description
1 polymer ?
#
loop_
_entity_poly.entity_id
_entity_poly.type
_entity_poly.pdbx_seq_one_letter_code
_entity_poly.pdbx_strand_id
1 'polypeptide(L)'
;MGLGFNKKISTKIIHGLSAMLILCILFFTYKYFIRATIDLNKNTSSQSVIENYSDDVFKSSLEFNIPYEYLMSLIQLECSGLKPAGERFEPHVYKQLKRVQSGSLLNYENVTTIHLYDASDEAIKNLATSWGPFQLMGYKCILLDVKIRDIRGPNGVHYGAQWINLTYGNRLRKAEYKDCFHLHNTGRPYPSTGIPTTHDPQYVQRGLSGLKRFNNKNN
;
A
#
# COMPACT_ATOMS: atom_id res chain seq x y z
N MET A 1 -57.60 -50.42 -10.23
CA MET A 1 -56.76 -49.49 -10.97
C MET A 1 -55.65 -48.98 -10.05
N GLY A 2 -54.47 -49.62 -10.09
CA GLY A 2 -53.35 -49.23 -9.25
C GLY A 2 -52.54 -48.13 -9.91
N LEU A 3 -52.46 -46.99 -9.25
CA LEU A 3 -51.59 -45.88 -9.66
C LEU A 3 -50.15 -46.26 -9.38
N GLY A 4 -49.43 -46.73 -10.41
CA GLY A 4 -48.01 -46.95 -10.39
C GLY A 4 -47.27 -45.59 -10.36
N PHE A 5 -47.00 -45.07 -9.17
CA PHE A 5 -46.18 -43.90 -8.97
C PHE A 5 -44.77 -44.16 -9.44
N ASN A 6 -44.30 -43.43 -10.40
CA ASN A 6 -43.10 -43.63 -11.20
C ASN A 6 -41.82 -43.48 -10.33
N LYS A 7 -41.36 -44.59 -9.70
CA LYS A 7 -40.20 -44.65 -8.82
C LYS A 7 -38.87 -44.13 -9.48
N LYS A 8 -38.82 -44.10 -10.80
CA LYS A 8 -37.65 -43.62 -11.57
C LYS A 8 -37.49 -42.09 -11.56
N ILE A 9 -38.58 -41.31 -11.46
CA ILE A 9 -38.54 -39.85 -11.39
C ILE A 9 -38.03 -39.38 -10.03
N SER A 10 -38.40 -40.07 -8.96
CA SER A 10 -37.97 -39.82 -7.60
C SER A 10 -36.44 -39.98 -7.40
N THR A 11 -35.82 -40.99 -7.99
CA THR A 11 -34.36 -41.25 -7.85
C THR A 11 -33.51 -40.19 -8.56
N LYS A 12 -33.90 -39.73 -9.75
CA LYS A 12 -33.20 -38.66 -10.47
C LYS A 12 -33.25 -37.33 -9.73
N ILE A 13 -34.40 -37.01 -9.11
CA ILE A 13 -34.55 -35.80 -8.29
C ILE A 13 -33.66 -35.87 -7.05
N ILE A 14 -33.61 -37.02 -6.37
CA ILE A 14 -32.78 -37.22 -5.18
C ILE A 14 -31.28 -37.07 -5.54
N HIS A 15 -30.83 -37.67 -6.65
CA HIS A 15 -29.44 -37.49 -7.10
C HIS A 15 -29.11 -36.05 -7.51
N GLY A 16 -30.04 -35.32 -8.15
CA GLY A 16 -29.88 -33.89 -8.45
C GLY A 16 -29.76 -33.02 -7.20
N LEU A 17 -30.60 -33.27 -6.20
CA LEU A 17 -30.55 -32.54 -4.92
C LEU A 17 -29.25 -32.86 -4.14
N SER A 18 -28.82 -34.14 -4.14
CA SER A 18 -27.55 -34.52 -3.51
C SER A 18 -26.35 -33.89 -4.17
N ALA A 19 -26.30 -33.84 -5.49
CA ALA A 19 -25.23 -33.17 -6.25
C ALA A 19 -25.18 -31.67 -5.96
N MET A 20 -26.36 -31.02 -5.90
CA MET A 20 -26.44 -29.57 -5.59
C MET A 20 -26.00 -29.28 -4.15
N LEU A 21 -26.36 -30.16 -3.19
CA LEU A 21 -25.91 -30.00 -1.81
C LEU A 21 -24.39 -30.14 -1.69
N ILE A 22 -23.77 -31.12 -2.38
CA ILE A 22 -22.33 -31.31 -2.42
C ILE A 22 -21.64 -30.08 -3.02
N LEU A 23 -22.15 -29.53 -4.11
CA LEU A 23 -21.60 -28.31 -4.73
C LEU A 23 -21.69 -27.09 -3.78
N CYS A 24 -22.79 -26.95 -3.05
CA CYS A 24 -22.94 -25.90 -2.03
C CYS A 24 -21.90 -26.08 -0.91
N ILE A 25 -21.72 -27.30 -0.40
CA ILE A 25 -20.72 -27.57 0.65
C ILE A 25 -19.32 -27.24 0.15
N LEU A 26 -18.95 -27.67 -1.06
CA LEU A 26 -17.65 -27.38 -1.66
C LEU A 26 -17.44 -25.87 -1.87
N PHE A 27 -18.45 -25.16 -2.27
CA PHE A 27 -18.39 -23.69 -2.44
C PHE A 27 -18.19 -22.97 -1.11
N PHE A 28 -18.91 -23.37 -0.05
CA PHE A 28 -18.76 -22.78 1.27
C PHE A 28 -17.42 -23.11 1.92
N THR A 29 -16.95 -24.36 1.79
CA THR A 29 -15.61 -24.77 2.30
C THR A 29 -14.49 -24.04 1.55
N TYR A 30 -14.59 -23.88 0.24
CA TYR A 30 -13.65 -23.11 -0.57
C TYR A 30 -13.60 -21.62 -0.13
N LYS A 31 -14.77 -20.99 0.02
CA LYS A 31 -14.85 -19.61 0.54
C LYS A 31 -14.27 -19.46 1.95
N TYR A 32 -14.56 -20.41 2.82
CA TYR A 32 -14.01 -20.42 4.19
C TYR A 32 -12.49 -20.54 4.17
N PHE A 33 -11.95 -21.45 3.37
CA PHE A 33 -10.50 -21.65 3.22
C PHE A 33 -9.80 -20.42 2.69
N ILE A 34 -10.33 -19.77 1.62
CA ILE A 34 -9.78 -18.52 1.10
C ILE A 34 -9.80 -17.43 2.17
N ARG A 35 -10.90 -17.27 2.90
CA ARG A 35 -11.01 -16.26 3.96
C ARG A 35 -10.01 -16.48 5.08
N ALA A 36 -9.86 -17.72 5.54
CA ALA A 36 -8.87 -18.10 6.54
C ALA A 36 -7.43 -17.80 6.08
N THR A 37 -7.10 -18.12 4.81
CA THR A 37 -5.77 -17.82 4.24
C THR A 37 -5.50 -16.30 4.17
N ILE A 38 -6.49 -15.51 3.77
CA ILE A 38 -6.38 -14.04 3.73
C ILE A 38 -6.17 -13.47 5.13
N ASP A 39 -6.89 -13.98 6.13
CA ASP A 39 -6.78 -13.51 7.51
C ASP A 39 -5.43 -13.90 8.14
N LEU A 40 -4.90 -15.08 7.83
CA LEU A 40 -3.55 -15.49 8.24
C LEU A 40 -2.48 -14.57 7.62
N ASN A 41 -2.54 -14.31 6.33
CA ASN A 41 -1.58 -13.41 5.65
C ASN A 41 -1.64 -11.99 6.21
N LYS A 42 -2.83 -11.48 6.51
CA LYS A 42 -3.01 -10.16 7.16
C LYS A 42 -2.37 -10.11 8.55
N ASN A 43 -2.54 -11.14 9.35
CA ASN A 43 -1.99 -11.20 10.70
C ASN A 43 -0.45 -11.30 10.66
N THR A 44 0.11 -12.10 9.75
CA THR A 44 1.57 -12.21 9.55
C THR A 44 2.17 -10.87 9.14
N SER A 45 1.55 -10.18 8.15
CA SER A 45 2.03 -8.86 7.71
C SER A 45 1.94 -7.81 8.83
N SER A 46 0.86 -7.78 9.62
CA SER A 46 0.73 -6.84 10.73
C SER A 46 1.76 -7.12 11.85
N GLN A 47 2.06 -8.37 12.11
CA GLN A 47 3.09 -8.77 13.07
C GLN A 47 4.47 -8.33 12.61
N SER A 48 4.81 -8.55 11.34
CA SER A 48 6.08 -8.11 10.75
C SER A 48 6.24 -6.58 10.80
N VAL A 49 5.17 -5.81 10.57
CA VAL A 49 5.23 -4.34 10.71
C VAL A 49 5.58 -3.94 12.14
N ILE A 50 4.96 -4.57 13.15
CA ILE A 50 5.22 -4.28 14.56
C ILE A 50 6.66 -4.63 14.91
N GLU A 51 7.11 -5.84 14.60
CA GLU A 51 8.44 -6.32 14.96
C GLU A 51 9.56 -5.50 14.30
N ASN A 52 9.37 -5.08 13.07
CA ASN A 52 10.40 -4.42 12.28
C ASN A 52 10.43 -2.90 12.39
N TYR A 53 9.29 -2.25 12.73
CA TYR A 53 9.15 -0.80 12.56
C TYR A 53 8.53 -0.06 13.74
N SER A 54 7.95 -0.73 14.74
CA SER A 54 7.20 -0.05 15.83
C SER A 54 8.00 1.04 16.52
N ASP A 55 9.26 0.78 16.89
CA ASP A 55 10.09 1.72 17.61
C ASP A 55 10.45 2.95 16.77
N ASP A 56 10.83 2.73 15.51
CA ASP A 56 11.19 3.81 14.60
C ASP A 56 9.96 4.66 14.24
N VAL A 57 8.80 4.01 14.06
CA VAL A 57 7.51 4.70 13.82
C VAL A 57 7.08 5.48 15.04
N PHE A 58 7.21 4.93 16.26
CA PHE A 58 6.86 5.64 17.48
C PHE A 58 7.66 6.93 17.63
N LYS A 59 8.99 6.87 17.45
CA LYS A 59 9.87 8.06 17.50
C LYS A 59 9.45 9.10 16.47
N SER A 60 9.25 8.68 15.21
CA SER A 60 8.88 9.59 14.11
C SER A 60 7.47 10.17 14.29
N SER A 61 6.53 9.39 14.86
CA SER A 61 5.17 9.87 15.14
C SER A 61 5.15 11.00 16.16
N LEU A 62 5.97 10.90 17.21
CA LEU A 62 6.13 11.94 18.21
C LEU A 62 6.82 13.18 17.63
N GLU A 63 7.93 12.99 16.92
CA GLU A 63 8.72 14.08 16.32
C GLU A 63 7.93 14.95 15.35
N PHE A 64 7.18 14.31 14.44
CA PHE A 64 6.43 15.01 13.40
C PHE A 64 4.96 15.25 13.74
N ASN A 65 4.50 14.84 14.91
CA ASN A 65 3.09 14.91 15.31
C ASN A 65 2.15 14.28 14.25
N ILE A 66 2.46 13.03 13.86
CA ILE A 66 1.71 12.22 12.92
C ILE A 66 1.16 11.00 13.67
N PRO A 67 -0.11 10.58 13.40
CA PRO A 67 -0.68 9.39 14.05
C PRO A 67 0.16 8.14 13.80
N TYR A 68 0.57 7.46 14.88
CA TYR A 68 1.34 6.22 14.84
C TYR A 68 0.68 5.16 13.99
N GLU A 69 -0.61 4.94 14.20
CA GLU A 69 -1.42 3.95 13.48
C GLU A 69 -1.49 4.23 11.97
N TYR A 70 -1.39 5.48 11.54
CA TYR A 70 -1.33 5.83 10.13
C TYR A 70 -0.02 5.37 9.51
N LEU A 71 1.12 5.68 10.15
CA LEU A 71 2.43 5.28 9.65
C LEU A 71 2.57 3.74 9.60
N MET A 72 2.12 3.04 10.65
CA MET A 72 2.11 1.57 10.69
C MET A 72 1.23 0.97 9.58
N SER A 73 0.04 1.54 9.36
CA SER A 73 -0.87 1.11 8.31
C SER A 73 -0.27 1.33 6.92
N LEU A 74 0.41 2.46 6.72
CA LEU A 74 1.05 2.79 5.46
C LEU A 74 2.21 1.84 5.16
N ILE A 75 3.08 1.55 6.13
CA ILE A 75 4.16 0.55 5.98
C ILE A 75 3.58 -0.83 5.62
N GLN A 76 2.45 -1.20 6.23
CA GLN A 76 1.78 -2.45 5.87
C GLN A 76 1.33 -2.48 4.41
N LEU A 77 0.81 -1.36 3.89
CA LEU A 77 0.39 -1.23 2.49
C LEU A 77 1.56 -1.29 1.52
N GLU A 78 2.64 -0.57 1.83
CA GLU A 78 3.74 -0.30 0.91
C GLU A 78 4.76 -1.45 0.84
N CYS A 79 5.08 -2.07 1.97
CA CYS A 79 6.10 -3.12 2.01
C CYS A 79 5.71 -4.37 2.82
N SER A 80 4.43 -4.49 3.26
CA SER A 80 3.94 -5.63 4.07
C SER A 80 4.77 -5.91 5.33
N GLY A 81 5.50 -4.91 5.82
CA GLY A 81 6.38 -5.04 6.99
C GLY A 81 7.73 -5.70 6.70
N LEU A 82 8.11 -5.91 5.45
CA LEU A 82 9.41 -6.47 5.08
C LEU A 82 10.55 -5.52 5.47
N LYS A 83 11.64 -6.06 6.04
CA LYS A 83 12.87 -5.32 6.37
C LYS A 83 14.09 -6.16 5.92
N PRO A 84 14.87 -5.71 4.92
CA PRO A 84 14.70 -4.44 4.19
C PRO A 84 13.41 -4.43 3.37
N ALA A 85 12.83 -3.23 3.23
CA ALA A 85 11.73 -3.01 2.31
C ALA A 85 12.21 -3.23 0.87
N GLY A 86 11.35 -3.76 0.02
CA GLY A 86 11.64 -3.93 -1.40
C GLY A 86 11.86 -2.60 -2.11
N GLU A 87 12.29 -2.69 -3.36
CA GLU A 87 12.48 -1.55 -4.25
C GLU A 87 11.72 -1.79 -5.55
N ARG A 88 11.25 -0.71 -6.20
CA ARG A 88 10.56 -0.81 -7.48
C ARG A 88 10.98 0.31 -8.41
N PHE A 89 11.58 -0.08 -9.54
CA PHE A 89 11.94 0.86 -10.60
C PHE A 89 10.70 1.27 -11.41
N GLU A 90 10.58 2.59 -11.67
CA GLU A 90 9.48 3.18 -12.44
C GLU A 90 9.99 3.75 -13.78
N PRO A 91 9.86 2.98 -14.88
CA PRO A 91 10.40 3.39 -16.19
C PRO A 91 9.87 4.73 -16.70
N HIS A 92 8.60 5.04 -16.40
CA HIS A 92 8.00 6.32 -16.82
C HIS A 92 8.62 7.50 -16.07
N VAL A 93 8.92 7.36 -14.77
CA VAL A 93 9.62 8.39 -13.98
C VAL A 93 11.02 8.60 -14.52
N TYR A 94 11.76 7.52 -14.79
CA TYR A 94 13.08 7.59 -15.40
C TYR A 94 13.04 8.40 -16.71
N LYS A 95 12.09 8.12 -17.59
CA LYS A 95 11.91 8.86 -18.84
C LYS A 95 11.66 10.35 -18.60
N GLN A 96 10.85 10.72 -17.61
CA GLN A 96 10.60 12.11 -17.27
C GLN A 96 11.87 12.81 -16.71
N LEU A 97 12.59 12.15 -15.80
CA LEU A 97 13.83 12.69 -15.26
C LEU A 97 14.91 12.87 -16.35
N LYS A 98 15.01 11.94 -17.31
CA LYS A 98 15.90 12.10 -18.49
C LYS A 98 15.50 13.30 -19.36
N ARG A 99 14.21 13.57 -19.52
CA ARG A 99 13.74 14.77 -20.22
C ARG A 99 14.07 16.05 -19.47
N VAL A 100 14.00 16.02 -18.13
CA VAL A 100 14.47 17.14 -17.29
C VAL A 100 15.97 17.35 -17.45
N GLN A 101 16.76 16.27 -17.38
CA GLN A 101 18.21 16.33 -17.55
C GLN A 101 18.61 16.94 -18.90
N SER A 102 17.94 16.57 -19.98
CA SER A 102 18.22 17.08 -21.34
C SER A 102 17.67 18.49 -21.61
N GLY A 103 16.93 19.09 -20.66
CA GLY A 103 16.25 20.38 -20.87
C GLY A 103 14.96 20.30 -21.71
N SER A 104 14.55 19.09 -22.14
CA SER A 104 13.29 18.89 -22.89
C SER A 104 12.03 19.01 -22.02
N LEU A 105 12.19 19.00 -20.70
CA LEU A 105 11.16 19.24 -19.71
C LEU A 105 11.76 20.15 -18.63
N LEU A 106 11.10 21.26 -18.31
CA LEU A 106 11.61 22.23 -17.34
C LEU A 106 11.60 21.71 -15.91
N ASN A 107 10.57 20.92 -15.57
CA ASN A 107 10.34 20.46 -14.20
C ASN A 107 9.57 19.14 -14.22
N TYR A 108 9.93 18.23 -13.32
CA TYR A 108 9.16 17.04 -12.97
C TYR A 108 9.13 16.89 -11.44
N GLU A 109 7.96 17.04 -10.82
CA GLU A 109 7.81 16.90 -9.36
C GLU A 109 8.81 17.77 -8.56
N ASN A 110 9.02 19.03 -8.97
CA ASN A 110 9.98 19.98 -8.43
C ASN A 110 11.47 19.63 -8.65
N VAL A 111 11.77 18.60 -9.41
CA VAL A 111 13.13 18.32 -9.90
C VAL A 111 13.36 19.06 -11.19
N THR A 112 14.44 19.84 -11.27
CA THR A 112 14.82 20.65 -12.43
C THR A 112 16.18 20.23 -12.96
N THR A 113 16.61 20.75 -14.11
CA THR A 113 17.90 20.44 -14.74
C THR A 113 19.08 20.66 -13.80
N ILE A 114 19.03 21.68 -12.93
CA ILE A 114 20.13 21.97 -11.98
C ILE A 114 20.39 20.81 -10.99
N HIS A 115 19.37 20.00 -10.72
CA HIS A 115 19.51 18.82 -9.85
C HIS A 115 20.08 17.59 -10.57
N LEU A 116 20.09 17.61 -11.92
CA LEU A 116 20.37 16.41 -12.73
C LEU A 116 21.47 16.58 -13.76
N TYR A 117 22.04 17.79 -13.93
CA TYR A 117 22.92 18.12 -15.07
C TYR A 117 24.15 17.19 -15.18
N ASP A 118 24.70 16.76 -14.05
CA ASP A 118 25.87 15.86 -13.96
C ASP A 118 25.51 14.45 -13.49
N ALA A 119 24.21 14.14 -13.31
CA ALA A 119 23.78 12.85 -12.82
C ALA A 119 24.03 11.75 -13.87
N SER A 120 24.65 10.64 -13.47
CA SER A 120 24.79 9.45 -14.31
C SER A 120 23.43 8.77 -14.54
N ASP A 121 23.34 7.92 -15.57
CA ASP A 121 22.13 7.13 -15.85
C ASP A 121 21.76 6.23 -14.67
N GLU A 122 22.73 5.70 -13.96
CA GLU A 122 22.49 4.92 -12.74
C GLU A 122 21.92 5.78 -11.61
N ALA A 123 22.44 6.99 -11.42
CA ALA A 123 21.89 7.93 -10.44
C ALA A 123 20.42 8.28 -10.77
N ILE A 124 20.12 8.58 -12.05
CA ILE A 124 18.73 8.86 -12.47
C ILE A 124 17.84 7.63 -12.32
N LYS A 125 18.35 6.42 -12.58
CA LYS A 125 17.61 5.18 -12.32
C LYS A 125 17.28 5.04 -10.83
N ASN A 126 18.22 5.31 -9.94
CA ASN A 126 17.99 5.29 -8.50
C ASN A 126 16.99 6.36 -8.06
N LEU A 127 17.01 7.55 -8.66
CA LEU A 127 15.99 8.60 -8.44
C LEU A 127 14.60 8.18 -8.94
N ALA A 128 14.52 7.33 -9.96
CA ALA A 128 13.30 6.79 -10.53
C ALA A 128 12.87 5.46 -9.90
N THR A 129 13.46 5.06 -8.79
CA THR A 129 13.13 3.84 -8.03
C THR A 129 12.47 4.23 -6.71
N SER A 130 11.43 3.51 -6.30
CA SER A 130 10.82 3.69 -4.97
C SER A 130 11.63 2.91 -3.92
N TRP A 131 11.79 3.50 -2.72
CA TRP A 131 12.66 3.01 -1.67
C TRP A 131 12.03 3.06 -0.29
N GLY A 132 12.49 2.20 0.59
CA GLY A 132 12.19 2.23 2.01
C GLY A 132 10.78 1.82 2.38
N PRO A 133 10.43 1.89 3.68
CA PRO A 133 9.18 1.34 4.19
C PRO A 133 7.92 2.03 3.67
N PHE A 134 8.04 3.26 3.21
CA PHE A 134 6.94 4.04 2.61
C PHE A 134 6.98 4.08 1.08
N GLN A 135 7.87 3.32 0.43
CA GLN A 135 8.04 3.27 -1.03
C GLN A 135 8.13 4.67 -1.68
N LEU A 136 8.92 5.56 -1.05
CA LEU A 136 9.13 6.90 -1.59
C LEU A 136 9.96 6.84 -2.88
N MET A 137 9.52 7.56 -3.89
CA MET A 137 10.32 7.77 -5.10
C MET A 137 11.66 8.41 -4.76
N GLY A 138 12.75 7.86 -5.30
CA GLY A 138 14.13 8.27 -4.99
C GLY A 138 14.39 9.76 -5.20
N TYR A 139 13.74 10.41 -6.18
CA TYR A 139 13.90 11.85 -6.39
C TYR A 139 13.42 12.72 -5.20
N LYS A 140 12.62 12.16 -4.28
CA LYS A 140 12.21 12.85 -3.05
C LYS A 140 13.41 13.16 -2.14
N CYS A 141 14.52 12.39 -2.25
CA CYS A 141 15.74 12.68 -1.50
C CYS A 141 16.33 14.06 -1.83
N ILE A 142 16.19 14.51 -3.08
CA ILE A 142 16.63 15.87 -3.51
C ILE A 142 15.83 16.94 -2.76
N LEU A 143 14.52 16.74 -2.63
CA LEU A 143 13.61 17.69 -1.98
C LEU A 143 13.73 17.68 -0.45
N LEU A 144 14.23 16.59 0.11
CA LEU A 144 14.53 16.43 1.54
C LEU A 144 15.96 16.84 1.90
N ASP A 145 16.80 17.16 0.91
CA ASP A 145 18.26 17.39 1.06
C ASP A 145 18.98 16.25 1.75
N VAL A 146 18.68 15.01 1.32
CA VAL A 146 19.27 13.77 1.82
C VAL A 146 19.74 12.87 0.68
N LYS A 147 20.42 11.78 0.99
CA LYS A 147 20.86 10.79 -0.01
C LYS A 147 19.87 9.64 -0.10
N ILE A 148 19.81 8.96 -1.25
CA ILE A 148 18.97 7.76 -1.45
C ILE A 148 19.26 6.70 -0.37
N ARG A 149 20.51 6.52 0.04
CA ARG A 149 20.89 5.59 1.12
C ARG A 149 20.18 5.90 2.45
N ASP A 150 19.81 7.14 2.68
CA ASP A 150 19.14 7.57 3.93
C ASP A 150 17.67 7.16 3.93
N ILE A 151 16.99 7.25 2.78
CA ILE A 151 15.56 6.84 2.66
C ILE A 151 15.39 5.31 2.54
N ARG A 152 16.37 4.57 2.03
CA ARG A 152 16.33 3.10 1.93
C ARG A 152 16.95 2.38 3.13
N GLY A 153 17.77 3.08 3.93
CA GLY A 153 18.52 2.54 5.05
C GLY A 153 17.76 2.57 6.38
N PRO A 154 18.50 2.48 7.51
CA PRO A 154 17.92 2.47 8.85
C PRO A 154 17.04 3.69 9.16
N ASN A 155 17.36 4.84 8.58
CA ASN A 155 16.63 6.09 8.79
C ASN A 155 15.40 6.25 7.85
N GLY A 156 15.05 5.22 7.06
CA GLY A 156 13.98 5.30 6.08
C GLY A 156 12.61 5.63 6.67
N VAL A 157 12.32 5.21 7.91
CA VAL A 157 11.09 5.59 8.62
C VAL A 157 11.10 7.09 8.92
N HIS A 158 12.20 7.61 9.48
CA HIS A 158 12.32 9.03 9.83
C HIS A 158 12.14 9.94 8.59
N TYR A 159 12.92 9.72 7.54
CA TYR A 159 12.82 10.56 6.32
C TYR A 159 11.51 10.38 5.57
N GLY A 160 10.94 9.17 5.60
CA GLY A 160 9.62 8.94 5.06
C GLY A 160 8.52 9.68 5.83
N ALA A 161 8.56 9.67 7.15
CA ALA A 161 7.65 10.43 8.01
C ALA A 161 7.84 11.95 7.85
N GLN A 162 9.08 12.43 7.70
CA GLN A 162 9.38 13.83 7.39
C GLN A 162 8.72 14.23 6.05
N TRP A 163 8.87 13.43 5.00
CA TRP A 163 8.21 13.68 3.72
C TRP A 163 6.69 13.75 3.86
N ILE A 164 6.09 12.79 4.58
CA ILE A 164 4.66 12.74 4.83
C ILE A 164 4.19 14.00 5.56
N ASN A 165 4.94 14.42 6.60
CA ASN A 165 4.62 15.63 7.35
C ASN A 165 4.64 16.89 6.46
N LEU A 166 5.69 17.05 5.64
CA LEU A 166 5.84 18.19 4.73
C LEU A 166 4.74 18.24 3.66
N THR A 167 4.30 17.07 3.20
CA THR A 167 3.36 17.00 2.06
C THR A 167 1.90 17.08 2.51
N TYR A 168 1.50 16.29 3.50
CA TYR A 168 0.10 16.21 3.93
C TYR A 168 -0.09 16.01 5.46
N GLY A 169 0.93 16.31 6.27
CA GLY A 169 0.83 16.20 7.74
C GLY A 169 -0.31 17.01 8.34
N ASN A 170 -0.62 18.20 7.77
CA ASN A 170 -1.77 19.00 8.21
C ASN A 170 -3.12 18.28 8.05
N ARG A 171 -3.28 17.47 6.99
CA ARG A 171 -4.47 16.64 6.78
C ARG A 171 -4.54 15.48 7.77
N LEU A 172 -3.41 14.87 8.08
CA LEU A 172 -3.33 13.80 9.10
C LEU A 172 -3.75 14.31 10.48
N ARG A 173 -3.31 15.51 10.89
CA ARG A 173 -3.72 16.15 12.15
C ARG A 173 -5.22 16.49 12.19
N LYS A 174 -5.87 16.59 11.04
CA LYS A 174 -7.34 16.76 10.91
C LYS A 174 -8.07 15.44 10.72
N ALA A 175 -7.37 14.30 10.84
CA ALA A 175 -7.91 12.95 10.61
C ALA A 175 -8.52 12.73 9.20
N GLU A 176 -8.07 13.48 8.18
CA GLU A 176 -8.47 13.30 6.78
C GLU A 176 -7.79 12.06 6.16
N TYR A 177 -7.84 10.93 6.84
CA TYR A 177 -7.07 9.72 6.49
C TYR A 177 -7.35 9.19 5.09
N LYS A 178 -8.61 9.26 4.65
CA LYS A 178 -9.02 8.81 3.31
C LYS A 178 -8.26 9.56 2.21
N ASP A 179 -8.19 10.89 2.35
CA ASP A 179 -7.40 11.74 1.46
C ASP A 179 -5.91 11.46 1.55
N CYS A 180 -5.38 11.25 2.76
CA CYS A 180 -3.96 11.02 2.99
C CYS A 180 -3.48 9.71 2.34
N PHE A 181 -4.22 8.61 2.46
CA PHE A 181 -3.89 7.38 1.75
C PHE A 181 -3.93 7.55 0.23
N HIS A 182 -4.94 8.26 -0.29
CA HIS A 182 -5.05 8.49 -1.72
C HIS A 182 -3.92 9.41 -2.22
N LEU A 183 -3.60 10.49 -1.49
CA LEU A 183 -2.47 11.39 -1.77
C LEU A 183 -1.15 10.65 -1.82
N HIS A 184 -0.90 9.73 -0.86
CA HIS A 184 0.34 8.96 -0.83
C HIS A 184 0.52 8.15 -2.12
N ASN A 185 -0.53 7.47 -2.56
CA ASN A 185 -0.48 6.58 -3.73
C ASN A 185 -0.51 7.32 -5.08
N THR A 186 -1.28 8.41 -5.19
CA THR A 186 -1.58 9.06 -6.47
C THR A 186 -1.05 10.49 -6.61
N GLY A 187 -0.58 11.10 -5.52
CA GLY A 187 -0.26 12.52 -5.46
C GLY A 187 -1.47 13.46 -5.44
N ARG A 188 -2.71 12.92 -5.36
CA ARG A 188 -3.97 13.70 -5.41
C ARG A 188 -4.89 13.34 -4.25
N PRO A 189 -5.72 14.28 -3.74
CA PRO A 189 -6.73 13.98 -2.73
C PRO A 189 -7.77 12.99 -3.28
N TYR A 190 -8.52 12.37 -2.38
CA TYR A 190 -9.56 11.43 -2.77
C TYR A 190 -10.64 12.12 -3.63
N PRO A 191 -11.04 11.53 -4.77
CA PRO A 191 -11.99 12.18 -5.68
C PRO A 191 -13.36 12.41 -5.05
N SER A 192 -13.97 13.56 -5.34
CA SER A 192 -15.34 13.91 -4.92
C SER A 192 -16.40 12.95 -5.47
N THR A 193 -16.10 12.27 -6.58
CA THR A 193 -16.94 11.21 -7.16
C THR A 193 -17.09 9.98 -6.25
N GLY A 194 -16.26 9.84 -5.22
CA GLY A 194 -16.24 8.68 -4.34
C GLY A 194 -15.54 7.44 -4.90
N ILE A 195 -14.99 7.52 -6.12
CA ILE A 195 -14.27 6.42 -6.78
C ILE A 195 -12.77 6.69 -6.70
N PRO A 196 -11.96 5.82 -6.04
CA PRO A 196 -10.52 6.02 -5.97
C PRO A 196 -9.86 5.85 -7.36
N THR A 197 -8.77 6.60 -7.59
CA THR A 197 -7.95 6.49 -8.80
C THR A 197 -6.62 5.77 -8.55
N THR A 198 -6.51 5.08 -7.41
CA THR A 198 -5.36 4.24 -7.05
C THR A 198 -5.27 3.02 -7.97
N HIS A 199 -4.05 2.54 -8.23
CA HIS A 199 -3.83 1.34 -9.05
C HIS A 199 -4.58 0.11 -8.48
N ASP A 200 -4.54 -0.08 -7.15
CA ASP A 200 -5.40 -1.02 -6.44
C ASP A 200 -6.64 -0.26 -5.93
N PRO A 201 -7.84 -0.55 -6.43
CA PRO A 201 -9.07 0.14 -6.01
C PRO A 201 -9.36 0.01 -4.51
N GLN A 202 -8.81 -1.01 -3.84
CA GLN A 202 -8.98 -1.25 -2.41
C GLN A 202 -7.89 -0.62 -1.54
N TYR A 203 -6.89 0.03 -2.12
CA TYR A 203 -5.74 0.59 -1.41
C TYR A 203 -6.17 1.46 -0.21
N VAL A 204 -7.03 2.44 -0.45
CA VAL A 204 -7.53 3.35 0.61
C VAL A 204 -8.31 2.59 1.67
N GLN A 205 -9.19 1.67 1.27
CA GLN A 205 -9.99 0.88 2.22
C GLN A 205 -9.11 -0.04 3.08
N ARG A 206 -8.06 -0.63 2.51
CA ARG A 206 -7.07 -1.42 3.26
C ARG A 206 -6.30 -0.55 4.26
N GLY A 207 -5.91 0.67 3.86
CA GLY A 207 -5.30 1.64 4.76
C GLY A 207 -6.18 1.99 5.96
N LEU A 208 -7.44 2.34 5.71
CA LEU A 208 -8.42 2.63 6.78
C LEU A 208 -8.66 1.42 7.72
N SER A 209 -8.61 0.20 7.18
CA SER A 209 -8.70 -1.01 7.98
C SER A 209 -7.46 -1.24 8.84
N GLY A 210 -6.27 -0.87 8.33
CA GLY A 210 -5.00 -0.89 9.05
C GLY A 210 -5.00 0.07 10.24
N LEU A 211 -5.49 1.32 10.06
CA LEU A 211 -5.65 2.28 11.16
C LEU A 211 -6.37 1.66 12.37
N LYS A 212 -7.53 1.06 12.14
CA LYS A 212 -8.32 0.42 13.21
C LYS A 212 -7.54 -0.71 13.90
N ARG A 213 -6.77 -1.47 13.14
CA ARG A 213 -5.99 -2.60 13.66
C ARG A 213 -4.85 -2.15 14.54
N PHE A 214 -4.08 -1.14 14.14
CA PHE A 214 -2.94 -0.66 14.90
C PHE A 214 -3.36 0.24 16.07
N ASN A 215 -4.51 0.89 16.03
CA ASN A 215 -5.06 1.62 17.19
C ASN A 215 -5.47 0.68 18.32
N ASN A 216 -6.15 -0.44 18.01
CA ASN A 216 -6.63 -1.40 19.00
C ASN A 216 -5.53 -2.23 19.69
N LYS A 217 -4.27 -2.19 19.21
CA LYS A 217 -3.14 -2.90 19.84
C LYS A 217 -2.40 -2.06 20.87
N ASN A 218 -2.73 -0.79 20.99
CA ASN A 218 -2.16 0.14 21.99
C ASN A 218 -3.03 0.27 23.27
N ASN A 219 -4.16 -0.44 23.32
CA ASN A 219 -5.01 -0.63 24.51
C ASN A 219 -4.88 -2.08 25.02
#